data_893f49a9ac2cf2c4e82371ced76bbabe
#
_entry.id   893f49a9ac2cf2c4e82371ced76bbabe
#
_cell.length_a   1.000
_cell.length_b   1.000
_cell.length_c   1.000
_cell.angle_alpha   90.00
_cell.angle_beta   90.00
_cell.angle_gamma   90.00
#
_symmetry.space_group_name_H-M   'P 1'
#
loop_
_entity.id
_entity.type
_entity.pdbx_description
1 polymer ?
#
loop_
_entity_poly.entity_id
_entity_poly.type
_entity_poly.pdbx_seq_one_letter_code
_entity_poly.pdbx_strand_id
1 'polypeptide(L)'
;GNARRRTLELAQNDQLHASRFRYSRHMPENDLLHVIDSLQRAAMLPVIYFIFSRRGCREAMERCALHGIDLTSADEKQRIEAAFDQRLSALDDLDERACVVRSIGRRELRRGVAMHHAGMLPYAKETIEGLFQQGLIKVVFATETLSLGLNMPARSCVISTFSKFDGTGFAALTSGELTQLMGRAGRRGIDAVGHGVILKESDVDVRDIYDAALSGEFAVQSRFAPSYSMVLSLLRTRSAADAEHLLEQSFGQFQ
;
A
#
# COMPACT_ATOMS: atom_id res chain seq x y z
N GLY A 1 16.50 11.96 -12.18
CA GLY A 1 17.10 13.01 -11.34
C GLY A 1 16.07 14.01 -10.79
N ASN A 2 15.16 14.51 -11.64
CA ASN A 2 14.20 15.56 -11.25
C ASN A 2 13.05 15.06 -10.36
N ALA A 3 12.60 13.83 -10.54
CA ALA A 3 11.53 13.27 -9.70
C ALA A 3 11.99 13.10 -8.23
N ARG A 4 13.25 12.66 -8.03
CA ARG A 4 13.86 12.53 -6.70
C ARG A 4 14.02 13.86 -5.97
N ARG A 5 14.37 14.96 -6.68
CA ARG A 5 14.50 16.30 -6.08
C ARG A 5 13.17 16.86 -5.58
N ARG A 6 12.06 16.70 -6.35
CA ARG A 6 10.73 17.20 -5.93
C ARG A 6 10.14 16.48 -4.72
N THR A 7 10.43 15.17 -4.55
CA THR A 7 10.03 14.42 -3.35
C THR A 7 10.66 15.02 -2.09
N LEU A 8 11.90 15.49 -2.20
CA LEU A 8 12.64 16.09 -1.09
C LEU A 8 12.21 17.54 -0.79
N GLU A 9 11.81 18.30 -1.82
CA GLU A 9 11.28 19.67 -1.62
C GLU A 9 9.98 19.68 -0.82
N LEU A 10 9.11 18.66 -0.97
CA LEU A 10 7.91 18.52 -0.13
C LEU A 10 8.28 18.21 1.31
N ALA A 11 9.23 17.31 1.55
CA ALA A 11 9.71 16.99 2.90
C ALA A 11 10.41 18.16 3.59
N GLN A 12 11.11 19.04 2.83
CA GLN A 12 11.79 20.23 3.35
C GLN A 12 10.84 21.40 3.65
N ASN A 13 9.76 21.57 2.87
CA ASN A 13 8.77 22.61 3.14
C ASN A 13 7.96 22.35 4.42
N ASP A 14 7.77 21.07 4.79
CA ASP A 14 7.10 20.71 6.05
C ASP A 14 7.93 21.02 7.30
N GLN A 15 9.26 21.21 7.19
CA GLN A 15 10.09 21.66 8.32
C GLN A 15 9.70 23.04 8.85
N LEU A 16 9.10 23.91 8.04
CA LEU A 16 8.65 25.24 8.46
C LEU A 16 7.34 25.21 9.28
N HIS A 17 6.58 24.12 9.24
CA HIS A 17 5.34 23.93 9.99
C HIS A 17 5.41 22.90 11.11
N ALA A 18 6.54 22.17 11.24
CA ALA A 18 6.71 21.01 12.14
C ALA A 18 6.87 21.34 13.62
N SER A 19 6.86 22.63 14.06
CA SER A 19 7.23 23.00 15.42
C SER A 19 6.17 22.78 16.51
N ARG A 20 5.05 22.12 16.25
CA ARG A 20 3.94 22.00 17.24
C ARG A 20 3.29 20.64 17.46
N PHE A 21 3.74 19.53 16.89
CA PHE A 21 3.03 18.25 17.06
C PHE A 21 3.88 17.22 17.81
N ARG A 22 3.41 16.79 19.00
CA ARG A 22 3.85 15.58 19.70
C ARG A 22 3.19 14.38 19.04
N TYR A 23 3.97 13.49 18.43
CA TYR A 23 3.45 12.25 17.85
C TYR A 23 3.04 11.25 18.93
N SER A 24 1.79 10.81 18.88
CA SER A 24 1.34 9.58 19.48
C SER A 24 1.47 8.47 18.43
N ARG A 25 1.67 7.22 18.84
CA ARG A 25 1.76 6.02 17.96
C ARG A 25 0.53 5.76 17.08
N HIS A 26 -0.48 6.60 17.14
CA HIS A 26 -1.62 6.68 16.24
C HIS A 26 -1.47 7.95 15.41
N MET A 27 -1.61 7.83 14.08
CA MET A 27 -1.73 9.00 13.23
C MET A 27 -2.78 9.94 13.83
N PRO A 28 -2.44 11.20 14.14
CA PRO A 28 -3.43 12.16 14.61
C PRO A 28 -4.59 12.21 13.63
N GLU A 29 -5.80 12.31 14.13
CA GLU A 29 -7.00 12.29 13.28
C GLU A 29 -6.95 13.30 12.14
N ASN A 30 -6.36 14.44 12.37
CA ASN A 30 -6.27 15.53 11.41
C ASN A 30 -5.23 15.31 10.30
N ASP A 31 -4.17 14.53 10.52
CA ASP A 31 -3.09 14.40 9.53
C ASP A 31 -3.52 13.60 8.29
N LEU A 32 -4.24 12.50 8.45
CA LEU A 32 -4.72 11.69 7.34
C LEU A 32 -5.61 12.50 6.38
N LEU A 33 -6.60 13.21 6.94
CA LEU A 33 -7.56 13.99 6.17
C LEU A 33 -6.89 15.18 5.50
N HIS A 34 -5.97 15.83 6.20
CA HIS A 34 -5.19 16.94 5.67
C HIS A 34 -4.28 16.51 4.52
N VAL A 35 -3.65 15.34 4.63
CA VAL A 35 -2.84 14.77 3.55
C VAL A 35 -3.70 14.49 2.31
N ILE A 36 -4.87 13.87 2.48
CA ILE A 36 -5.78 13.58 1.35
C ILE A 36 -6.26 14.88 0.68
N ASP A 37 -6.68 15.86 1.46
CA ASP A 37 -7.10 17.17 0.95
C ASP A 37 -5.96 17.88 0.20
N SER A 38 -4.74 17.85 0.74
CA SER A 38 -3.55 18.41 0.10
C SER A 38 -3.23 17.72 -1.24
N LEU A 39 -3.33 16.39 -1.28
CA LEU A 39 -3.13 15.61 -2.50
C LEU A 39 -4.21 15.92 -3.54
N GLN A 40 -5.45 16.08 -3.11
CA GLN A 40 -6.56 16.45 -4.01
C GLN A 40 -6.35 17.83 -4.61
N ARG A 41 -6.02 18.84 -3.78
CA ARG A 41 -5.74 20.22 -4.25
C ARG A 41 -4.53 20.29 -5.17
N ALA A 42 -3.51 19.48 -4.92
CA ALA A 42 -2.32 19.39 -5.77
C ALA A 42 -2.53 18.56 -7.04
N ALA A 43 -3.75 18.05 -7.28
CA ALA A 43 -4.08 17.14 -8.38
C ALA A 43 -3.17 15.89 -8.40
N MET A 44 -2.83 15.34 -7.23
CA MET A 44 -1.94 14.19 -7.05
C MET A 44 -2.70 12.86 -6.87
N LEU A 45 -4.01 12.84 -7.07
CA LEU A 45 -4.82 11.61 -7.09
C LEU A 45 -4.79 10.95 -8.48
N PRO A 46 -4.97 9.61 -8.59
CA PRO A 46 -5.19 8.65 -7.51
C PRO A 46 -3.93 8.34 -6.70
N VAL A 47 -4.12 7.94 -5.45
CA VAL A 47 -3.05 7.64 -4.51
C VAL A 47 -3.18 6.23 -3.91
N ILE A 48 -2.04 5.56 -3.75
CA ILE A 48 -1.90 4.41 -2.85
C ILE A 48 -1.29 4.92 -1.55
N TYR A 49 -2.01 4.75 -0.47
CA TYR A 49 -1.61 5.18 0.87
C TYR A 49 -1.21 3.94 1.68
N PHE A 50 0.07 3.73 1.87
CA PHE A 50 0.61 2.57 2.57
C PHE A 50 0.51 2.76 4.09
N ILE A 51 -0.18 1.80 4.73
CA ILE A 51 -0.32 1.67 6.18
C ILE A 51 0.03 0.22 6.53
N PHE A 52 1.07 -0.01 7.33
CA PHE A 52 1.60 -1.35 7.61
C PHE A 52 0.76 -2.17 8.62
N SER A 53 -0.55 -1.94 8.62
CA SER A 53 -1.51 -2.62 9.47
C SER A 53 -2.85 -2.78 8.75
N ARG A 54 -3.39 -4.01 8.72
CA ARG A 54 -4.72 -4.31 8.17
C ARG A 54 -5.82 -3.51 8.89
N ARG A 55 -5.70 -3.43 10.21
CA ARG A 55 -6.61 -2.65 11.05
C ARG A 55 -6.48 -1.16 10.73
N GLY A 56 -5.26 -0.64 10.61
CA GLY A 56 -5.00 0.75 10.24
C GLY A 56 -5.57 1.12 8.87
N CYS A 57 -5.50 0.24 7.87
CA CYS A 57 -6.12 0.48 6.56
C CYS A 57 -7.64 0.63 6.67
N ARG A 58 -8.29 -0.23 7.47
CA ARG A 58 -9.73 -0.16 7.72
C ARG A 58 -10.12 1.13 8.46
N GLU A 59 -9.44 1.42 9.56
CA GLU A 59 -9.68 2.64 10.35
C GLU A 59 -9.50 3.91 9.53
N ALA A 60 -8.47 3.97 8.67
CA ALA A 60 -8.24 5.09 7.77
C ALA A 60 -9.38 5.27 6.76
N MET A 61 -9.87 4.18 6.16
CA MET A 61 -10.99 4.19 5.23
C MET A 61 -12.28 4.67 5.92
N GLU A 62 -12.60 4.11 7.10
CA GLU A 62 -13.78 4.48 7.88
C GLU A 62 -13.73 5.95 8.33
N ARG A 63 -12.55 6.45 8.70
CA ARG A 63 -12.35 7.85 9.07
C ARG A 63 -12.62 8.80 7.90
N CYS A 64 -12.20 8.48 6.69
CA CYS A 64 -12.55 9.25 5.51
C CYS A 64 -14.07 9.38 5.34
N ALA A 65 -14.79 8.28 5.56
CA ALA A 65 -16.25 8.27 5.46
C ALA A 65 -16.93 9.08 6.57
N LEU A 66 -16.44 8.98 7.81
CA LEU A 66 -16.97 9.71 8.97
C LEU A 66 -16.82 11.23 8.79
N HIS A 67 -15.69 11.68 8.23
CA HIS A 67 -15.42 13.11 8.00
C HIS A 67 -15.91 13.62 6.64
N GLY A 68 -16.72 12.84 5.95
CA GLY A 68 -17.41 13.31 4.74
C GLY A 68 -16.52 13.42 3.50
N ILE A 69 -15.33 12.81 3.49
CA ILE A 69 -14.48 12.75 2.28
C ILE A 69 -15.29 12.14 1.14
N ASP A 70 -15.39 12.87 0.04
CA ASP A 70 -16.08 12.46 -1.18
C ASP A 70 -15.25 12.93 -2.39
N LEU A 71 -14.65 11.99 -3.09
CA LEU A 71 -13.70 12.24 -4.17
C LEU A 71 -14.27 11.91 -5.54
N THR A 72 -15.57 11.62 -5.61
CA THR A 72 -16.25 11.14 -6.83
C THR A 72 -17.38 12.06 -7.25
N SER A 73 -17.54 12.21 -8.56
CA SER A 73 -18.69 12.86 -9.16
C SER A 73 -19.95 11.97 -9.08
N ALA A 74 -21.12 12.53 -9.41
CA ALA A 74 -22.37 11.78 -9.47
C ALA A 74 -22.31 10.64 -10.51
N ASP A 75 -21.69 10.89 -11.66
CA ASP A 75 -21.49 9.87 -12.72
C ASP A 75 -20.56 8.76 -12.24
N GLU A 76 -19.43 9.11 -11.62
CA GLU A 76 -18.50 8.11 -11.08
C GLU A 76 -19.15 7.23 -10.03
N LYS A 77 -20.01 7.80 -9.17
CA LYS A 77 -20.78 7.03 -8.18
C LYS A 77 -21.70 5.99 -8.82
N GLN A 78 -22.40 6.37 -9.90
CA GLN A 78 -23.26 5.45 -10.63
C GLN A 78 -22.44 4.33 -11.28
N ARG A 79 -21.30 4.67 -11.89
CA ARG A 79 -20.40 3.68 -12.50
C ARG A 79 -19.80 2.72 -11.47
N ILE A 80 -19.43 3.21 -10.30
CA ILE A 80 -18.94 2.37 -9.20
C ILE A 80 -20.03 1.41 -8.75
N GLU A 81 -21.24 1.91 -8.52
CA GLU A 81 -22.38 1.06 -8.09
C GLU A 81 -22.72 0.01 -9.13
N ALA A 82 -22.81 0.40 -10.39
CA ALA A 82 -23.12 -0.55 -11.48
C ALA A 82 -22.04 -1.65 -11.60
N ALA A 83 -20.76 -1.29 -11.55
CA ALA A 83 -19.67 -2.24 -11.62
C ALA A 83 -19.64 -3.17 -10.39
N PHE A 84 -19.93 -2.63 -9.20
CA PHE A 84 -20.00 -3.41 -7.97
C PHE A 84 -21.17 -4.40 -7.98
N ASP A 85 -22.38 -3.93 -8.36
CA ASP A 85 -23.58 -4.76 -8.42
C ASP A 85 -23.44 -5.84 -9.50
N GLN A 86 -22.84 -5.51 -10.66
CA GLN A 86 -22.54 -6.49 -11.71
C GLN A 86 -21.61 -7.59 -11.19
N ARG A 87 -20.57 -7.23 -10.45
CA ARG A 87 -19.67 -8.21 -9.86
C ARG A 87 -20.36 -9.04 -8.79
N LEU A 88 -21.14 -8.45 -7.91
CA LEU A 88 -21.90 -9.21 -6.91
C LEU A 88 -22.89 -10.19 -7.53
N SER A 89 -23.53 -9.84 -8.65
CA SER A 89 -24.47 -10.73 -9.33
C SER A 89 -23.81 -11.98 -9.91
N ALA A 90 -22.50 -11.94 -10.15
CA ALA A 90 -21.74 -13.10 -10.64
C ALA A 90 -21.39 -14.13 -9.54
N LEU A 91 -21.65 -13.81 -8.26
CA LEU A 91 -21.49 -14.75 -7.15
C LEU A 91 -22.83 -15.44 -6.91
N ASP A 92 -22.87 -16.77 -6.86
CA ASP A 92 -24.08 -17.53 -6.60
C ASP A 92 -24.40 -17.63 -5.10
N ASP A 93 -23.36 -17.67 -4.24
CA ASP A 93 -23.48 -17.83 -2.80
C ASP A 93 -23.83 -16.48 -2.11
N LEU A 94 -24.96 -16.47 -1.39
CA LEU A 94 -25.42 -15.29 -0.64
C LEU A 94 -24.52 -14.93 0.53
N ASP A 95 -23.93 -15.92 1.19
CA ASP A 95 -23.00 -15.68 2.31
C ASP A 95 -21.68 -15.08 1.80
N GLU A 96 -21.20 -15.54 0.67
CA GLU A 96 -20.03 -14.96 -0.01
C GLU A 96 -20.31 -13.51 -0.42
N ARG A 97 -21.47 -13.24 -1.04
CA ARG A 97 -21.89 -11.85 -1.35
C ARG A 97 -21.87 -10.95 -0.12
N ALA A 98 -22.48 -11.42 0.97
CA ALA A 98 -22.51 -10.66 2.23
C ALA A 98 -21.11 -10.41 2.79
N CYS A 99 -20.21 -11.37 2.69
CA CYS A 99 -18.81 -11.21 3.10
C CYS A 99 -18.07 -10.20 2.22
N VAL A 100 -18.25 -10.23 0.90
CA VAL A 100 -17.65 -9.28 -0.04
C VAL A 100 -18.15 -7.86 0.27
N VAL A 101 -19.44 -7.66 0.42
CA VAL A 101 -20.05 -6.35 0.75
C VAL A 101 -19.46 -5.78 2.05
N ARG A 102 -19.37 -6.61 3.10
CA ARG A 102 -18.77 -6.18 4.38
C ARG A 102 -17.29 -5.86 4.30
N SER A 103 -16.54 -6.60 3.46
CA SER A 103 -15.09 -6.42 3.34
C SER A 103 -14.71 -5.18 2.53
N ILE A 104 -15.55 -4.80 1.56
CA ILE A 104 -15.25 -3.67 0.67
C ILE A 104 -15.63 -2.32 1.30
N GLY A 105 -16.77 -2.24 2.01
CA GLY A 105 -17.32 -0.96 2.46
C GLY A 105 -17.98 -0.18 1.32
N ARG A 106 -19.24 -0.55 0.95
CA ARG A 106 -19.95 0.06 -0.20
C ARG A 106 -20.04 1.59 -0.16
N ARG A 107 -20.21 2.14 1.05
CA ARG A 107 -20.31 3.59 1.27
C ARG A 107 -19.00 4.32 0.93
N GLU A 108 -17.90 3.75 1.37
CA GLU A 108 -16.54 4.26 1.17
C GLU A 108 -16.14 4.12 -0.30
N LEU A 109 -16.41 2.96 -0.89
CA LEU A 109 -16.17 2.67 -2.30
C LEU A 109 -16.84 3.71 -3.20
N ARG A 110 -18.12 4.00 -2.94
CA ARG A 110 -18.91 5.01 -3.68
C ARG A 110 -18.29 6.41 -3.62
N ARG A 111 -17.53 6.71 -2.57
CA ARG A 111 -16.83 7.99 -2.40
C ARG A 111 -15.41 8.00 -2.96
N GLY A 112 -15.03 6.95 -3.66
CA GLY A 112 -13.71 6.83 -4.26
C GLY A 112 -12.61 6.41 -3.30
N VAL A 113 -12.96 5.84 -2.15
CA VAL A 113 -12.03 5.39 -1.11
C VAL A 113 -12.18 3.89 -0.88
N ALA A 114 -11.07 3.18 -0.81
CA ALA A 114 -11.05 1.75 -0.57
C ALA A 114 -9.85 1.34 0.28
N MET A 115 -9.86 0.10 0.77
CA MET A 115 -8.69 -0.55 1.39
C MET A 115 -8.30 -1.79 0.59
N HIS A 116 -7.01 -2.17 0.64
CA HIS A 116 -6.50 -3.36 -0.02
C HIS A 116 -5.40 -4.04 0.81
N HIS A 117 -5.64 -5.25 1.26
CA HIS A 117 -4.67 -6.02 2.04
C HIS A 117 -4.88 -7.53 1.91
N ALA A 118 -3.88 -8.33 2.26
CA ALA A 118 -3.88 -9.78 2.11
C ALA A 118 -5.02 -10.51 2.88
N GLY A 119 -5.62 -9.88 3.89
CA GLY A 119 -6.74 -10.46 4.64
C GLY A 119 -8.12 -10.27 3.99
N MET A 120 -8.20 -9.65 2.81
CA MET A 120 -9.46 -9.50 2.06
C MET A 120 -9.67 -10.71 1.15
N LEU A 121 -10.94 -10.99 0.86
CA LEU A 121 -11.31 -12.00 -0.14
C LEU A 121 -10.72 -11.64 -1.51
N PRO A 122 -10.24 -12.61 -2.29
CA PRO A 122 -9.68 -12.37 -3.62
C PRO A 122 -10.64 -11.56 -4.50
N TYR A 123 -11.91 -11.93 -4.51
CA TYR A 123 -12.95 -11.26 -5.28
C TYR A 123 -13.13 -9.78 -4.90
N ALA A 124 -13.04 -9.45 -3.61
CA ALA A 124 -13.10 -8.08 -3.13
C ALA A 124 -11.89 -7.27 -3.60
N LYS A 125 -10.69 -7.86 -3.56
CA LYS A 125 -9.46 -7.23 -4.05
C LYS A 125 -9.54 -6.92 -5.53
N GLU A 126 -9.90 -7.90 -6.37
CA GLU A 126 -10.05 -7.75 -7.81
C GLU A 126 -11.07 -6.66 -8.18
N THR A 127 -12.15 -6.56 -7.39
CA THR A 127 -13.15 -5.49 -7.59
C THR A 127 -12.53 -4.11 -7.37
N ILE A 128 -11.79 -3.92 -6.28
CA ILE A 128 -11.12 -2.65 -5.97
C ILE A 128 -10.05 -2.34 -7.02
N GLU A 129 -9.26 -3.32 -7.41
CA GLU A 129 -8.21 -3.20 -8.44
C GLU A 129 -8.80 -2.73 -9.77
N GLY A 130 -9.88 -3.35 -10.22
CA GLY A 130 -10.56 -2.99 -11.47
C GLY A 130 -11.13 -1.57 -11.43
N LEU A 131 -11.75 -1.16 -10.32
CA LEU A 131 -12.26 0.20 -10.15
C LEU A 131 -11.14 1.25 -10.05
N PHE A 132 -10.01 0.89 -9.41
CA PHE A 132 -8.85 1.77 -9.33
C PHE A 132 -8.20 1.98 -10.69
N GLN A 133 -8.03 0.92 -11.47
CA GLN A 133 -7.50 0.99 -12.85
C GLN A 133 -8.37 1.87 -13.76
N GLN A 134 -9.69 1.87 -13.55
CA GLN A 134 -10.62 2.75 -14.24
C GLN A 134 -10.59 4.20 -13.73
N GLY A 135 -9.78 4.51 -12.72
CA GLY A 135 -9.69 5.84 -12.10
C GLY A 135 -10.91 6.22 -11.26
N LEU A 136 -11.79 5.26 -10.94
CA LEU A 136 -12.99 5.50 -10.14
C LEU A 136 -12.67 5.57 -8.63
N ILE A 137 -11.72 4.75 -8.17
CA ILE A 137 -11.17 4.87 -6.82
C ILE A 137 -10.00 5.84 -6.83
N LYS A 138 -10.02 6.81 -5.91
CA LYS A 138 -9.04 7.90 -5.84
C LYS A 138 -8.02 7.67 -4.71
N VAL A 139 -8.41 6.96 -3.65
CA VAL A 139 -7.55 6.63 -2.51
C VAL A 139 -7.69 5.16 -2.18
N VAL A 140 -6.57 4.44 -2.14
CA VAL A 140 -6.50 3.06 -1.66
C VAL A 140 -5.56 2.99 -0.48
N PHE A 141 -6.09 2.64 0.70
CA PHE A 141 -5.28 2.31 1.87
C PHE A 141 -4.79 0.87 1.76
N ALA A 142 -3.49 0.67 1.72
CA ALA A 142 -2.92 -0.64 1.44
C ALA A 142 -1.79 -1.01 2.39
N THR A 143 -1.66 -2.32 2.64
CA THR A 143 -0.45 -2.87 3.25
C THR A 143 0.63 -3.09 2.18
N GLU A 144 1.87 -3.34 2.60
CA GLU A 144 3.01 -3.58 1.69
C GLU A 144 2.75 -4.69 0.65
N THR A 145 1.83 -5.64 0.94
CA THR A 145 1.50 -6.74 0.02
C THR A 145 0.94 -6.27 -1.32
N LEU A 146 0.39 -5.05 -1.41
CA LEU A 146 -0.05 -4.46 -2.68
C LEU A 146 1.14 -4.16 -3.61
N SER A 147 2.33 -3.93 -3.07
CA SER A 147 3.52 -3.66 -3.87
C SER A 147 4.03 -4.90 -4.60
N LEU A 148 3.61 -6.10 -4.22
CA LEU A 148 4.05 -7.38 -4.76
C LEU A 148 3.06 -7.92 -5.81
N GLY A 149 3.54 -8.10 -7.03
CA GLY A 149 2.85 -8.89 -8.07
C GLY A 149 1.63 -8.25 -8.75
N LEU A 150 1.15 -7.08 -8.31
CA LEU A 150 -0.01 -6.41 -8.90
C LEU A 150 0.39 -5.22 -9.77
N ASN A 151 -0.17 -5.14 -10.97
CA ASN A 151 -0.03 -3.96 -11.83
C ASN A 151 -1.09 -2.91 -11.47
N MET A 152 -0.87 -2.21 -10.38
CA MET A 152 -1.77 -1.18 -9.85
C MET A 152 -0.98 0.10 -9.58
N PRO A 153 -0.58 0.83 -10.66
CA PRO A 153 0.16 2.08 -10.49
C PRO A 153 -0.79 3.22 -10.13
N ALA A 154 -0.32 4.12 -9.28
CA ALA A 154 -1.01 5.34 -8.87
C ALA A 154 -0.23 6.57 -9.36
N ARG A 155 -0.85 7.74 -9.40
CA ARG A 155 -0.12 8.99 -9.62
C ARG A 155 0.82 9.28 -8.46
N SER A 156 0.37 8.98 -7.23
CA SER A 156 1.13 9.20 -6.02
C SER A 156 1.14 7.99 -5.10
N CYS A 157 2.20 7.85 -4.32
CA CYS A 157 2.29 6.91 -3.20
C CYS A 157 2.57 7.68 -1.92
N VAL A 158 1.85 7.38 -0.85
CA VAL A 158 2.10 7.91 0.49
C VAL A 158 2.52 6.76 1.39
N ILE A 159 3.55 6.96 2.18
CA ILE A 159 4.00 6.05 3.23
C ILE A 159 3.69 6.70 4.56
N SER A 160 2.82 6.09 5.37
CA SER A 160 2.31 6.65 6.63
C SER A 160 3.36 6.74 7.72
N THR A 161 4.30 5.79 7.75
CA THR A 161 5.37 5.68 8.75
C THR A 161 6.63 5.17 8.09
N PHE A 162 7.80 5.64 8.53
CA PHE A 162 9.09 5.17 8.01
C PHE A 162 9.53 3.85 8.66
N SER A 163 8.83 3.41 9.70
CA SER A 163 9.09 2.17 10.41
C SER A 163 7.92 1.19 10.30
N LYS A 164 8.22 -0.10 10.33
CA LYS A 164 7.23 -1.18 10.34
C LYS A 164 7.59 -2.27 11.33
N PHE A 165 6.58 -3.05 11.75
CA PHE A 165 6.80 -4.23 12.59
C PHE A 165 7.24 -5.40 11.70
N ASP A 166 8.43 -5.98 12.00
CA ASP A 166 9.03 -7.09 11.22
C ASP A 166 8.72 -8.49 11.77
N GLY A 167 7.96 -8.56 12.86
CA GLY A 167 7.64 -9.79 13.60
C GLY A 167 8.34 -9.88 14.96
N THR A 168 9.43 -9.15 15.16
CA THR A 168 10.20 -9.09 16.40
C THR A 168 10.21 -7.71 17.04
N GLY A 169 10.16 -6.66 16.23
CA GLY A 169 10.18 -5.26 16.66
C GLY A 169 9.81 -4.29 15.55
N PHE A 170 9.94 -3.00 15.83
CA PHE A 170 9.82 -1.97 14.82
C PHE A 170 11.20 -1.70 14.20
N ALA A 171 11.28 -1.78 12.89
CA ALA A 171 12.48 -1.52 12.10
C ALA A 171 12.19 -0.46 11.03
N ALA A 172 13.19 0.37 10.72
CA ALA A 172 13.11 1.31 9.62
C ALA A 172 12.94 0.59 8.27
N LEU A 173 12.26 1.23 7.34
CA LEU A 173 12.15 0.72 5.98
C LEU A 173 13.51 0.70 5.31
N THR A 174 13.85 -0.43 4.72
CA THR A 174 15.05 -0.55 3.88
C THR A 174 14.88 0.18 2.56
N SER A 175 15.99 0.54 1.92
CA SER A 175 15.99 1.16 0.58
C SER A 175 15.26 0.32 -0.46
N GLY A 176 15.39 -1.01 -0.38
CA GLY A 176 14.69 -1.94 -1.27
C GLY A 176 13.18 -1.89 -1.08
N GLU A 177 12.70 -1.91 0.17
CA GLU A 177 11.28 -1.79 0.50
C GLU A 177 10.73 -0.43 0.06
N LEU A 178 11.46 0.64 0.34
CA LEU A 178 11.07 1.98 -0.06
C LEU A 178 10.99 2.11 -1.59
N THR A 179 11.98 1.58 -2.32
CA THR A 179 11.97 1.55 -3.79
C THR A 179 10.77 0.76 -4.33
N GLN A 180 10.43 -0.36 -3.71
CA GLN A 180 9.31 -1.20 -4.11
C GLN A 180 7.95 -0.51 -3.90
N LEU A 181 7.75 0.14 -2.75
CA LEU A 181 6.55 0.90 -2.44
C LEU A 181 6.42 2.13 -3.35
N MET A 182 7.49 2.92 -3.48
CA MET A 182 7.51 4.13 -4.31
C MET A 182 7.51 3.82 -5.80
N GLY A 183 7.93 2.63 -6.21
CA GLY A 183 7.86 2.15 -7.60
C GLY A 183 6.44 2.02 -8.14
N ARG A 184 5.42 2.20 -7.29
CA ARG A 184 4.01 2.29 -7.70
C ARG A 184 3.58 3.70 -8.09
N ALA A 185 4.40 4.71 -7.82
CA ALA A 185 4.12 6.10 -8.17
C ALA A 185 4.47 6.39 -9.64
N GLY A 186 3.52 7.00 -10.35
CA GLY A 186 3.64 7.33 -11.77
C GLY A 186 3.05 6.25 -12.69
N ARG A 187 1.96 6.58 -13.37
CA ARG A 187 1.31 5.71 -14.35
C ARG A 187 1.97 5.90 -15.70
N ARG A 188 2.61 4.85 -16.21
CA ARG A 188 3.33 4.89 -17.47
C ARG A 188 2.40 5.32 -18.62
N GLY A 189 2.84 6.30 -19.40
CA GLY A 189 2.07 6.84 -20.53
C GLY A 189 0.93 7.80 -20.17
N ILE A 190 0.67 8.01 -18.86
CA ILE A 190 -0.39 8.92 -18.37
C ILE A 190 0.23 10.07 -17.57
N ASP A 191 1.08 9.77 -16.60
CA ASP A 191 1.68 10.78 -15.73
C ASP A 191 3.11 11.11 -16.18
N ALA A 192 3.41 12.39 -16.30
CA ALA A 192 4.77 12.85 -16.60
C ALA A 192 5.73 12.61 -15.42
N VAL A 193 5.19 12.66 -14.19
CA VAL A 193 5.94 12.48 -12.93
C VAL A 193 5.08 11.70 -11.94
N GLY A 194 5.69 10.69 -11.30
CA GLY A 194 5.13 10.04 -10.12
C GLY A 194 5.58 10.76 -8.85
N HIS A 195 4.71 10.81 -7.84
CA HIS A 195 4.98 11.48 -6.58
C HIS A 195 5.07 10.47 -5.44
N GLY A 196 6.16 10.51 -4.68
CA GLY A 196 6.32 9.75 -3.43
C GLY A 196 6.29 10.71 -2.25
N VAL A 197 5.46 10.43 -1.27
CA VAL A 197 5.32 11.19 -0.03
C VAL A 197 5.60 10.27 1.14
N ILE A 198 6.50 10.65 2.03
CA ILE A 198 6.77 9.92 3.28
C ILE A 198 6.39 10.84 4.41
N LEU A 199 5.46 10.41 5.26
CA LEU A 199 5.10 11.18 6.43
C LEU A 199 6.19 11.02 7.49
N LYS A 200 6.66 12.16 8.00
CA LYS A 200 7.72 12.17 9.00
C LYS A 200 7.15 11.89 10.39
N GLU A 201 7.72 10.92 11.05
CA GLU A 201 7.54 10.67 12.49
C GLU A 201 8.49 11.55 13.31
N SER A 202 8.12 11.87 14.56
CA SER A 202 8.91 12.79 15.42
C SER A 202 10.30 12.27 15.77
N ASP A 203 10.45 10.95 15.83
CA ASP A 203 11.65 10.23 16.23
C ASP A 203 12.51 9.77 15.05
N VAL A 204 12.10 10.07 13.81
CA VAL A 204 12.85 9.73 12.59
C VAL A 204 13.59 10.97 12.07
N ASP A 205 14.89 10.85 11.83
CA ASP A 205 15.65 11.88 11.14
C ASP A 205 15.30 11.89 9.63
N VAL A 206 15.08 13.08 9.11
CA VAL A 206 14.86 13.27 7.65
C VAL A 206 16.06 12.77 6.83
N ARG A 207 17.26 12.81 7.40
CA ARG A 207 18.46 12.28 6.74
C ARG A 207 18.37 10.78 6.52
N ASP A 208 17.86 10.02 7.49
CA ASP A 208 17.70 8.57 7.36
C ASP A 208 16.72 8.23 6.23
N ILE A 209 15.62 8.99 6.13
CA ILE A 209 14.65 8.86 5.03
C ILE A 209 15.32 9.20 3.68
N TYR A 210 16.11 10.27 3.66
CA TYR A 210 16.81 10.72 2.47
C TYR A 210 17.82 9.67 2.00
N ASP A 211 18.66 9.17 2.90
CA ASP A 211 19.68 8.18 2.61
C ASP A 211 19.05 6.87 2.12
N ALA A 212 17.98 6.41 2.76
CA ALA A 212 17.23 5.24 2.31
C ALA A 212 16.60 5.44 0.92
N ALA A 213 16.09 6.63 0.62
CA ALA A 213 15.45 6.93 -0.66
C ALA A 213 16.45 7.10 -1.83
N LEU A 214 17.67 7.54 -1.53
CA LEU A 214 18.71 7.82 -2.53
C LEU A 214 19.75 6.73 -2.67
N SER A 215 19.91 5.85 -1.69
CA SER A 215 20.79 4.69 -1.82
C SER A 215 20.29 3.84 -2.99
N GLY A 216 20.87 4.03 -4.16
CA GLY A 216 20.50 3.30 -5.39
C GLY A 216 20.90 1.84 -5.38
N GLU A 217 21.65 1.42 -4.37
CA GLU A 217 22.17 0.07 -4.20
C GLU A 217 21.49 -0.61 -3.02
N PHE A 218 20.78 -1.68 -3.28
CA PHE A 218 20.37 -2.63 -2.26
C PHE A 218 20.78 -4.02 -2.72
N ALA A 219 21.47 -4.74 -1.83
CA ALA A 219 21.76 -6.14 -2.07
C ALA A 219 20.46 -6.94 -2.00
N VAL A 220 20.17 -7.69 -3.06
CA VAL A 220 19.06 -8.65 -3.02
C VAL A 220 19.48 -9.78 -2.10
N GLN A 221 18.81 -9.91 -0.95
CA GLN A 221 19.03 -11.00 -0.01
C GLN A 221 17.87 -11.98 -0.07
N SER A 222 18.19 -13.26 -0.19
CA SER A 222 17.19 -14.32 -0.07
C SER A 222 16.67 -14.37 1.35
N ARG A 223 15.34 -14.32 1.52
CA ARG A 223 14.67 -14.66 2.79
C ARG A 223 14.30 -16.14 2.88
N PHE A 224 14.78 -16.94 1.94
CA PHE A 224 14.51 -18.35 1.95
C PHE A 224 15.26 -19.02 3.11
N ALA A 225 14.50 -19.53 4.06
CA ALA A 225 14.98 -20.39 5.14
C ALA A 225 14.10 -21.65 5.16
N PRO A 226 14.68 -22.85 5.03
CA PRO A 226 13.90 -24.08 5.06
C PRO A 226 13.21 -24.23 6.41
N SER A 227 11.87 -24.31 6.40
CA SER A 227 11.09 -24.59 7.60
C SER A 227 10.96 -26.11 7.82
N TYR A 228 10.75 -26.54 9.07
CA TYR A 228 10.50 -27.95 9.37
C TYR A 228 9.35 -28.54 8.54
N SER A 229 8.26 -27.81 8.37
CA SER A 229 7.12 -28.24 7.56
C SER A 229 7.48 -28.42 6.08
N MET A 230 8.32 -27.55 5.54
CA MET A 230 8.81 -27.66 4.17
C MET A 230 9.70 -28.88 4.00
N VAL A 231 10.67 -29.09 4.90
CA VAL A 231 11.55 -30.25 4.87
C VAL A 231 10.75 -31.54 4.96
N LEU A 232 9.80 -31.63 5.89
CA LEU A 232 8.92 -32.80 6.01
C LEU A 232 8.08 -33.04 4.76
N SER A 233 7.60 -32.00 4.12
CA SER A 233 6.84 -32.09 2.86
C SER A 233 7.71 -32.59 1.71
N LEU A 234 8.94 -32.10 1.61
CA LEU A 234 9.92 -32.61 0.62
C LEU A 234 10.24 -34.06 0.82
N LEU A 235 10.57 -34.49 2.06
CA LEU A 235 10.90 -35.85 2.38
C LEU A 235 9.74 -36.87 2.22
N ARG A 236 8.50 -36.37 2.23
CA ARG A 236 7.32 -37.20 1.96
C ARG A 236 7.18 -37.56 0.48
N THR A 237 7.71 -36.73 -0.43
CA THR A 237 7.51 -36.85 -1.88
C THR A 237 8.79 -37.14 -2.66
N ARG A 238 9.96 -36.99 -2.03
CA ARG A 238 11.27 -37.07 -2.66
C ARG A 238 12.25 -37.81 -1.74
N SER A 239 13.35 -38.30 -2.31
CA SER A 239 14.48 -38.83 -1.53
C SER A 239 15.18 -37.71 -0.74
N ALA A 240 15.91 -38.06 0.32
CA ALA A 240 16.69 -37.09 1.08
C ALA A 240 17.72 -36.37 0.20
N ALA A 241 18.40 -37.11 -0.70
CA ALA A 241 19.35 -36.51 -1.64
C ALA A 241 18.72 -35.50 -2.61
N ASP A 242 17.52 -35.81 -3.14
CA ASP A 242 16.82 -34.88 -4.02
C ASP A 242 16.33 -33.61 -3.27
N ALA A 243 15.92 -33.79 -2.00
CA ALA A 243 15.51 -32.68 -1.16
C ALA A 243 16.70 -31.77 -0.81
N GLU A 244 17.86 -32.32 -0.49
CA GLU A 244 19.09 -31.57 -0.26
C GLU A 244 19.54 -30.82 -1.51
N HIS A 245 19.56 -31.47 -2.65
CA HIS A 245 19.91 -30.85 -3.93
C HIS A 245 18.99 -29.68 -4.29
N LEU A 246 17.69 -29.77 -4.03
CA LEU A 246 16.76 -28.66 -4.23
C LEU A 246 17.04 -27.46 -3.33
N LEU A 247 17.44 -27.70 -2.08
CA LEU A 247 17.80 -26.64 -1.14
C LEU A 247 19.11 -25.96 -1.55
N GLU A 248 20.09 -26.74 -2.03
CA GLU A 248 21.37 -26.25 -2.54
C GLU A 248 21.22 -25.36 -3.79
N GLN A 249 20.18 -25.59 -4.61
CA GLN A 249 19.89 -24.75 -5.77
C GLN A 249 19.15 -23.45 -5.41
N SER A 250 18.86 -23.21 -4.15
CA SER A 250 18.19 -21.97 -3.72
C SER A 250 19.13 -20.76 -3.84
N PHE A 251 18.55 -19.59 -4.16
CA PHE A 251 19.30 -18.34 -4.23
C PHE A 251 20.03 -18.00 -2.90
N GLY A 252 19.46 -18.44 -1.76
CA GLY A 252 20.09 -18.27 -0.44
C GLY A 252 21.43 -18.99 -0.29
N GLN A 253 21.72 -19.99 -1.10
CA GLN A 253 22.97 -20.73 -1.07
C GLN A 253 24.12 -19.99 -1.77
N PHE A 254 23.80 -18.98 -2.63
CA PHE A 254 24.77 -18.19 -3.36
C PHE A 254 25.12 -16.86 -2.66
N GLN A 255 24.56 -16.59 -1.52
CA GLN A 255 24.80 -15.41 -0.66
C GLN A 255 25.70 -15.74 0.52
#